data_6672067213fd106d7ceed782da2a5455
#
_entry.id   6672067213fd106d7ceed782da2a5455
#
_cell.length_a   1.000
_cell.length_b   1.000
_cell.length_c   1.000
_cell.angle_alpha   90.00
_cell.angle_beta   90.00
_cell.angle_gamma   90.00
#
_symmetry.space_group_name_H-M   'P 1'
#
loop_
_entity.id
_entity.type
_entity.pdbx_description
1 polymer ?
#
loop_
_entity_poly.entity_id
_entity_poly.type
_entity_poly.pdbx_seq_one_letter_code
_entity_poly.pdbx_strand_id
1 'polypeptide(L)'
;QGEEAADARLNMSFNLKDVVDTLDVSVEVDLAEARLGSTLLDVQAKHVTGRLNYRTQRGFESPGLTASVFGRQLTVEMGPHLATTPNTLLAARLDLEASVSDLLSWQGVSDSIPAQGVTPVSVDVNVADGVTVDIKTDLQGVAVDLPLPWGKPAETRAPLEVTWRDREWAAWEVFWFGRFSAIADLPRRGAAAASIDVTPRTRSINWPLIAPDPGLRITGYLPSLDPADWQDSVSELPVNNLNPLSAVRVEGLRIGRVLWRGEELGSLDLNLDIERDAIDVRIEMPWLRTDYQQRRSDPVSESASGLEAALERQLTIDYLDLQGLP
;
A
#
# COMPACT_ATOMS: atom_id res chain seq x y z
N GLN A 1 7.70 37.25 2.75
CA GLN A 1 8.18 36.81 4.08
C GLN A 1 7.01 37.08 5.03
N GLY A 2 6.14 36.08 5.23
CA GLY A 2 5.12 36.07 6.27
C GLY A 2 5.77 35.69 7.58
N GLU A 3 5.58 36.45 8.64
CA GLU A 3 5.96 36.07 9.99
C GLU A 3 5.11 34.85 10.38
N GLU A 4 5.76 33.70 10.64
CA GLU A 4 5.11 32.55 11.27
C GLU A 4 4.82 32.93 12.72
N ALA A 5 3.54 33.07 13.07
CA ALA A 5 3.12 33.46 14.41
C ALA A 5 2.37 32.32 15.09
N ALA A 6 2.80 31.97 16.29
CA ALA A 6 2.07 31.14 17.21
C ALA A 6 1.99 31.84 18.58
N ASP A 7 0.79 31.99 19.12
CA ASP A 7 0.56 32.47 20.48
C ASP A 7 0.21 31.24 21.37
N ALA A 8 0.97 31.03 22.42
CA ALA A 8 0.82 29.87 23.29
C ALA A 8 0.56 30.29 24.74
N ARG A 9 -0.47 29.71 25.36
CA ARG A 9 -0.78 29.86 26.78
C ARG A 9 -0.63 28.51 27.48
N LEU A 10 0.18 28.51 28.56
CA LEU A 10 0.40 27.34 29.41
C LEU A 10 -0.23 27.58 30.78
N ASN A 11 -1.10 26.67 31.22
CA ASN A 11 -1.61 26.61 32.58
C ASN A 11 -1.23 25.28 33.21
N MET A 12 -0.75 25.31 34.44
CA MET A 12 -0.41 24.13 35.24
C MET A 12 -1.04 24.21 36.60
N SER A 13 -1.68 23.12 37.04
CA SER A 13 -2.17 22.94 38.41
C SER A 13 -1.72 21.60 38.98
N PHE A 14 -1.34 21.55 40.25
CA PHE A 14 -0.91 20.32 40.91
C PHE A 14 -1.07 20.44 42.41
N ASN A 15 -1.16 19.28 43.08
CA ASN A 15 -1.15 19.23 44.54
C ASN A 15 0.29 18.99 45.02
N LEU A 16 0.79 19.85 45.90
CA LEU A 16 2.17 19.76 46.44
C LEU A 16 2.48 18.46 47.22
N LYS A 17 1.47 17.73 47.68
CA LYS A 17 1.66 16.47 48.41
C LYS A 17 1.76 15.27 47.50
N ASP A 18 1.26 15.38 46.28
CA ASP A 18 1.23 14.32 45.30
C ASP A 18 1.27 14.92 43.85
N VAL A 19 2.45 15.39 43.49
CA VAL A 19 2.66 16.15 42.25
C VAL A 19 2.46 15.25 41.03
N VAL A 20 2.88 13.98 41.09
CA VAL A 20 2.87 13.08 39.91
C VAL A 20 1.44 12.71 39.54
N ASP A 21 0.60 12.35 40.50
CA ASP A 21 -0.76 11.88 40.24
C ASP A 21 -1.79 13.02 40.09
N THR A 22 -1.44 14.26 40.49
CA THR A 22 -2.35 15.42 40.48
C THR A 22 -1.93 16.51 39.47
N LEU A 23 -0.86 16.31 38.71
CA LEU A 23 -0.41 17.29 37.73
C LEU A 23 -1.42 17.38 36.59
N ASP A 24 -2.13 18.48 36.48
CA ASP A 24 -2.98 18.83 35.37
C ASP A 24 -2.32 19.96 34.55
N VAL A 25 -2.02 19.67 33.31
CA VAL A 25 -1.40 20.62 32.37
C VAL A 25 -2.40 20.89 31.27
N SER A 26 -2.67 22.17 31.03
CA SER A 26 -3.39 22.58 29.83
C SER A 26 -2.57 23.60 29.04
N VAL A 27 -2.51 23.34 27.74
CA VAL A 27 -1.83 24.23 26.77
C VAL A 27 -2.84 24.62 25.71
N GLU A 28 -2.93 25.91 25.44
CA GLU A 28 -3.73 26.49 24.36
C GLU A 28 -2.78 27.19 23.39
N VAL A 29 -2.87 26.86 22.10
CA VAL A 29 -2.03 27.45 21.05
C VAL A 29 -2.93 27.96 19.94
N ASP A 30 -2.84 29.26 19.67
CA ASP A 30 -3.43 29.87 18.48
C ASP A 30 -2.39 29.88 17.36
N LEU A 31 -2.67 29.17 16.27
CA LEU A 31 -1.81 29.06 15.10
C LEU A 31 -2.28 30.03 14.02
N ALA A 32 -1.35 30.79 13.45
CA ALA A 32 -1.60 31.69 12.32
C ALA A 32 -0.50 31.47 11.28
N GLU A 33 -0.84 30.89 10.14
CA GLU A 33 0.08 30.64 9.02
C GLU A 33 1.29 29.74 9.41
N ALA A 34 1.14 28.88 10.42
CA ALA A 34 2.21 28.02 10.93
C ALA A 34 2.57 26.91 9.92
N ARG A 35 3.75 26.31 10.13
CA ARG A 35 4.20 25.11 9.42
C ARG A 35 4.36 23.97 10.41
N LEU A 36 3.75 22.84 10.10
CA LEU A 36 3.88 21.62 10.88
C LEU A 36 4.45 20.52 10.00
N GLY A 37 5.44 19.79 10.49
CA GLY A 37 6.04 18.68 9.78
C GLY A 37 5.96 17.39 10.56
N SER A 38 5.73 16.27 9.87
CA SER A 38 5.88 14.93 10.41
C SER A 38 7.13 14.28 9.79
N THR A 39 8.15 14.05 10.61
CA THR A 39 9.34 13.31 10.18
C THR A 39 9.06 11.82 9.97
N LEU A 40 8.00 11.29 10.58
CA LEU A 40 7.58 9.91 10.43
C LEU A 40 7.00 9.63 9.05
N LEU A 41 6.15 10.56 8.57
CA LEU A 41 5.46 10.44 7.29
C LEU A 41 6.14 11.23 6.16
N ASP A 42 7.17 12.02 6.48
CA ASP A 42 7.84 12.95 5.55
C ASP A 42 6.84 13.89 4.84
N VAL A 43 5.88 14.43 5.61
CA VAL A 43 4.85 15.33 5.13
C VAL A 43 4.94 16.66 5.85
N GLN A 44 4.79 17.76 5.11
CA GLN A 44 4.70 19.12 5.63
C GLN A 44 3.31 19.71 5.38
N ALA A 45 2.64 20.11 6.46
CA ALA A 45 1.47 20.96 6.41
C ALA A 45 1.90 22.44 6.48
N LYS A 46 1.43 23.24 5.55
CA LYS A 46 1.68 24.69 5.44
C LYS A 46 0.40 25.46 5.72
N HIS A 47 0.54 26.75 6.04
CA HIS A 47 -0.59 27.66 6.30
C HIS A 47 -1.55 27.11 7.35
N VAL A 48 -0.99 26.47 8.40
CA VAL A 48 -1.80 25.91 9.48
C VAL A 48 -2.38 27.05 10.31
N THR A 49 -3.71 27.11 10.36
CA THR A 49 -4.44 28.17 11.05
C THR A 49 -5.56 27.55 11.90
N GLY A 50 -5.73 28.06 13.11
CA GLY A 50 -6.76 27.64 14.05
C GLY A 50 -6.22 27.43 15.47
N ARG A 51 -7.06 26.86 16.33
CA ARG A 51 -6.74 26.67 17.74
C ARG A 51 -6.49 25.21 18.06
N LEU A 52 -5.39 24.95 18.76
CA LEU A 52 -5.01 23.65 19.29
C LEU A 52 -4.97 23.70 20.82
N ASN A 53 -5.65 22.77 21.46
CA ASN A 53 -5.66 22.60 22.91
C ASN A 53 -5.05 21.27 23.29
N TYR A 54 -4.32 21.23 24.38
CA TYR A 54 -3.84 19.99 25.01
C TYR A 54 -4.26 19.98 26.50
N ARG A 55 -4.73 18.83 26.98
CA ARG A 55 -4.96 18.58 28.39
C ARG A 55 -4.44 17.19 28.79
N THR A 56 -3.81 17.09 29.96
CA THR A 56 -3.17 15.85 30.46
C THR A 56 -4.07 14.60 30.37
N GLN A 57 -5.37 14.76 30.68
CA GLN A 57 -6.30 13.62 30.69
C GLN A 57 -7.10 13.44 29.40
N ARG A 58 -7.04 14.39 28.47
CA ARG A 58 -7.85 14.40 27.25
C ARG A 58 -7.03 14.38 25.97
N GLY A 59 -5.70 14.62 26.05
CA GLY A 59 -4.84 14.72 24.89
C GLY A 59 -5.07 16.01 24.11
N PHE A 60 -4.92 15.92 22.80
CA PHE A 60 -5.08 17.05 21.89
C PHE A 60 -6.53 17.21 21.42
N GLU A 61 -7.02 18.43 21.40
CA GLU A 61 -8.34 18.81 20.93
C GLU A 61 -8.24 20.03 20.01
N SER A 62 -8.97 20.03 18.91
CA SER A 62 -9.18 21.20 18.06
C SER A 62 -10.57 21.15 17.42
N PRO A 63 -11.34 22.23 17.47
CA PRO A 63 -12.63 22.30 16.80
C PRO A 63 -12.51 22.34 15.26
N GLY A 64 -11.31 22.61 14.74
CA GLY A 64 -10.99 22.63 13.35
C GLY A 64 -9.71 23.44 13.10
N LEU A 65 -8.74 22.81 12.45
CA LEU A 65 -7.59 23.49 11.87
C LEU A 65 -7.74 23.47 10.35
N THR A 66 -7.33 24.53 9.70
CA THR A 66 -7.14 24.53 8.25
C THR A 66 -5.66 24.48 7.94
N ALA A 67 -5.29 23.74 6.92
CA ALA A 67 -3.89 23.59 6.51
C ALA A 67 -3.82 23.36 4.99
N SER A 68 -2.61 23.30 4.46
CA SER A 68 -2.35 22.92 3.07
C SER A 68 -1.28 21.84 3.03
N VAL A 69 -1.59 20.72 2.37
CA VAL A 69 -0.66 19.60 2.11
C VAL A 69 -0.68 19.32 0.60
N PHE A 70 0.48 19.13 -0.01
CA PHE A 70 0.64 18.99 -1.47
C PHE A 70 -0.02 20.15 -2.28
N GLY A 71 -0.04 21.36 -1.69
CA GLY A 71 -0.68 22.51 -2.31
C GLY A 71 -2.21 22.55 -2.26
N ARG A 72 -2.86 21.57 -1.61
CA ARG A 72 -4.32 21.47 -1.45
C ARG A 72 -4.73 21.78 -0.02
N GLN A 73 -5.86 22.49 0.12
CA GLN A 73 -6.43 22.77 1.42
C GLN A 73 -7.05 21.51 2.03
N LEU A 74 -6.91 21.39 3.34
CA LEU A 74 -7.52 20.35 4.15
C LEU A 74 -8.06 20.95 5.45
N THR A 75 -9.02 20.24 6.04
CA THR A 75 -9.52 20.51 7.39
C THR A 75 -9.10 19.37 8.31
N VAL A 76 -8.64 19.73 9.51
CA VAL A 76 -8.24 18.77 10.55
C VAL A 76 -9.12 18.97 11.76
N GLU A 77 -9.83 17.93 12.15
CA GLU A 77 -10.57 17.84 13.42
C GLU A 77 -9.75 16.97 14.38
N MET A 78 -9.63 17.38 15.64
CA MET A 78 -8.93 16.61 16.68
C MET A 78 -9.77 16.52 17.94
N GLY A 79 -9.78 15.37 18.57
CA GLY A 79 -10.45 15.23 19.85
C GLY A 79 -10.66 13.78 20.31
N PRO A 80 -10.92 13.59 21.62
CA PRO A 80 -11.11 12.26 22.20
C PRO A 80 -12.33 11.51 21.66
N HIS A 81 -13.30 12.19 21.07
CA HIS A 81 -14.46 11.56 20.43
C HIS A 81 -14.10 10.80 19.14
N LEU A 82 -12.95 11.07 18.55
CA LEU A 82 -12.39 10.38 17.38
C LEU A 82 -11.54 9.16 17.78
N ALA A 83 -11.20 9.03 19.08
CA ALA A 83 -10.35 7.97 19.57
C ALA A 83 -11.00 6.58 19.37
N THR A 84 -10.26 5.66 18.77
CA THR A 84 -10.70 4.28 18.55
C THR A 84 -10.22 3.32 19.63
N THR A 85 -9.23 3.74 20.44
CA THR A 85 -8.62 2.95 21.52
C THR A 85 -8.56 3.74 22.84
N PRO A 86 -8.62 3.07 24.00
CA PRO A 86 -8.34 3.70 25.27
C PRO A 86 -6.93 4.29 25.31
N ASN A 87 -6.73 5.35 26.10
CA ASN A 87 -5.44 6.02 26.27
C ASN A 87 -4.85 6.64 24.98
N THR A 88 -5.71 7.00 24.03
CA THR A 88 -5.30 7.73 22.84
C THR A 88 -4.80 9.13 23.22
N LEU A 89 -3.55 9.43 22.87
CA LEU A 89 -2.93 10.75 23.09
C LEU A 89 -3.38 11.76 22.04
N LEU A 90 -3.55 11.29 20.80
CA LEU A 90 -4.00 12.09 19.68
C LEU A 90 -4.94 11.26 18.80
N ALA A 91 -6.14 11.78 18.58
CA ALA A 91 -7.03 11.30 17.52
C ALA A 91 -7.38 12.48 16.62
N ALA A 92 -7.18 12.31 15.32
CA ALA A 92 -7.43 13.34 14.33
C ALA A 92 -8.10 12.77 13.09
N ARG A 93 -8.97 13.56 12.49
CA ARG A 93 -9.58 13.29 11.17
C ARG A 93 -9.20 14.42 10.22
N LEU A 94 -8.74 14.03 9.04
CA LEU A 94 -8.40 14.92 7.96
C LEU A 94 -9.24 14.60 6.74
N ASP A 95 -9.91 15.59 6.18
CA ASP A 95 -10.64 15.46 4.92
C ASP A 95 -9.98 16.38 3.89
N LEU A 96 -9.60 15.79 2.75
CA LEU A 96 -8.91 16.50 1.67
C LEU A 96 -9.25 15.94 0.30
N GLU A 97 -9.00 16.69 -0.74
CA GLU A 97 -8.91 16.18 -2.09
C GLU A 97 -7.46 15.81 -2.40
N ALA A 98 -7.20 14.55 -2.75
CA ALA A 98 -5.88 14.08 -3.10
C ALA A 98 -5.74 13.86 -4.62
N SER A 99 -4.64 14.33 -5.18
CA SER A 99 -4.22 13.98 -6.54
C SER A 99 -3.43 12.69 -6.50
N VAL A 100 -3.74 11.74 -7.37
CA VAL A 100 -2.99 10.49 -7.47
C VAL A 100 -1.54 10.76 -7.81
N SER A 101 -1.26 11.69 -8.73
CA SER A 101 0.12 12.06 -9.10
C SER A 101 0.92 12.62 -7.91
N ASP A 102 0.29 13.41 -7.03
CA ASP A 102 0.96 13.97 -5.85
C ASP A 102 1.30 12.86 -4.86
N LEU A 103 0.39 11.91 -4.65
CA LEU A 103 0.59 10.76 -3.76
C LEU A 103 1.68 9.81 -4.28
N LEU A 104 1.66 9.48 -5.58
CA LEU A 104 2.66 8.62 -6.20
C LEU A 104 4.05 9.27 -6.17
N SER A 105 4.12 10.58 -6.45
CA SER A 105 5.37 11.35 -6.38
C SER A 105 5.93 11.39 -4.96
N TRP A 106 5.08 11.54 -3.95
CA TRP A 106 5.48 11.49 -2.54
C TRP A 106 6.06 10.12 -2.15
N GLN A 107 5.52 9.03 -2.69
CA GLN A 107 6.04 7.68 -2.49
C GLN A 107 7.24 7.34 -3.40
N GLY A 108 7.62 8.22 -4.33
CA GLY A 108 8.72 7.97 -5.27
C GLY A 108 8.39 6.96 -6.38
N VAL A 109 7.10 6.72 -6.66
CA VAL A 109 6.62 5.74 -7.66
C VAL A 109 5.79 6.38 -8.77
N SER A 110 5.96 7.67 -9.02
CA SER A 110 5.10 8.49 -9.89
C SER A 110 4.90 7.92 -11.30
N ASP A 111 5.92 7.28 -11.86
CA ASP A 111 5.89 6.81 -13.25
C ASP A 111 5.56 5.31 -13.37
N SER A 112 5.26 4.66 -12.25
CA SER A 112 5.13 3.20 -12.21
C SER A 112 3.68 2.71 -12.29
N ILE A 113 2.70 3.57 -11.98
CA ILE A 113 1.29 3.20 -11.94
C ILE A 113 0.52 4.10 -12.89
N PRO A 114 -0.13 3.57 -13.93
CA PRO A 114 -0.92 4.34 -14.88
C PRO A 114 -2.27 4.75 -14.26
N ALA A 115 -2.22 5.66 -13.29
CA ALA A 115 -3.39 6.19 -12.60
C ALA A 115 -3.33 7.71 -12.54
N GLN A 116 -4.47 8.36 -12.80
CA GLN A 116 -4.57 9.81 -12.82
C GLN A 116 -5.93 10.30 -12.31
N GLY A 117 -5.94 11.50 -11.77
CA GLY A 117 -7.17 12.15 -11.30
C GLY A 117 -7.08 12.63 -9.87
N VAL A 118 -8.21 13.10 -9.36
CA VAL A 118 -8.37 13.67 -8.02
C VAL A 118 -9.57 12.99 -7.37
N THR A 119 -9.42 12.64 -6.09
CA THR A 119 -10.47 11.97 -5.32
C THR A 119 -10.56 12.53 -3.90
N PRO A 120 -11.75 12.58 -3.30
CA PRO A 120 -11.88 12.84 -1.88
C PRO A 120 -11.23 11.72 -1.07
N VAL A 121 -10.49 12.11 -0.04
CA VAL A 121 -9.81 11.19 0.88
C VAL A 121 -10.11 11.62 2.31
N SER A 122 -10.50 10.65 3.15
CA SER A 122 -10.59 10.81 4.59
C SER A 122 -9.48 10.03 5.26
N VAL A 123 -8.75 10.68 6.17
CA VAL A 123 -7.63 10.09 6.91
C VAL A 123 -7.92 10.20 8.40
N ASP A 124 -8.02 9.06 9.08
CA ASP A 124 -8.11 8.97 10.54
C ASP A 124 -6.74 8.61 11.11
N VAL A 125 -6.23 9.43 12.01
CA VAL A 125 -4.94 9.23 12.69
C VAL A 125 -5.19 8.98 14.17
N ASN A 126 -4.66 7.89 14.70
CA ASN A 126 -4.71 7.56 16.12
C ASN A 126 -3.29 7.30 16.66
N VAL A 127 -2.92 7.99 17.72
CA VAL A 127 -1.65 7.84 18.45
C VAL A 127 -1.95 7.40 19.88
N ALA A 128 -1.55 6.17 20.22
CA ALA A 128 -1.63 5.61 21.56
C ALA A 128 -0.26 4.97 21.92
N ASP A 129 -0.20 3.66 22.11
CA ASP A 129 1.06 2.91 22.27
C ASP A 129 1.82 2.74 20.92
N GLY A 130 1.25 3.20 19.84
CA GLY A 130 1.76 3.23 18.48
C GLY A 130 0.93 4.18 17.62
N VAL A 131 1.28 4.31 16.36
CA VAL A 131 0.55 5.14 15.39
C VAL A 131 -0.25 4.25 14.46
N THR A 132 -1.53 4.59 14.28
CA THR A 132 -2.39 4.00 13.24
C THR A 132 -2.92 5.12 12.36
N VAL A 133 -2.84 4.91 11.05
CA VAL A 133 -3.39 5.82 10.04
C VAL A 133 -4.32 5.01 9.14
N ASP A 134 -5.60 5.35 9.14
CA ASP A 134 -6.62 4.76 8.27
C ASP A 134 -6.99 5.76 7.19
N ILE A 135 -6.80 5.37 5.93
CA ILE A 135 -7.09 6.18 4.74
C ILE A 135 -8.26 5.54 4.00
N LYS A 136 -9.27 6.33 3.67
CA LYS A 136 -10.45 5.86 2.94
C LYS A 136 -10.76 6.77 1.78
N THR A 137 -11.05 6.17 0.63
CA THR A 137 -11.53 6.86 -0.57
C THR A 137 -12.42 5.93 -1.38
N ASP A 138 -13.29 6.48 -2.21
CA ASP A 138 -14.07 5.70 -3.18
C ASP A 138 -13.46 5.74 -4.60
N LEU A 139 -12.30 6.37 -4.74
CA LEU A 139 -11.58 6.59 -5.99
C LEU A 139 -12.44 7.21 -7.11
N GLN A 140 -13.57 7.87 -6.79
CA GLN A 140 -14.34 8.61 -7.77
C GLN A 140 -13.51 9.79 -8.27
N GLY A 141 -13.42 9.98 -9.60
CA GLY A 141 -12.56 10.99 -10.21
C GLY A 141 -11.16 10.49 -10.57
N VAL A 142 -10.81 9.24 -10.21
CA VAL A 142 -9.55 8.61 -10.58
C VAL A 142 -9.77 7.59 -11.70
N ALA A 143 -9.05 7.73 -12.79
CA ALA A 143 -8.92 6.69 -13.82
C ALA A 143 -7.67 5.84 -13.53
N VAL A 144 -7.79 4.52 -13.73
CA VAL A 144 -6.68 3.58 -13.69
C VAL A 144 -6.62 2.88 -15.04
N ASP A 145 -5.58 3.16 -15.81
CA ASP A 145 -5.40 2.64 -17.17
C ASP A 145 -4.62 1.32 -17.13
N LEU A 146 -5.30 0.32 -16.60
CA LEU A 146 -4.83 -1.06 -16.56
C LEU A 146 -5.89 -1.95 -17.17
N PRO A 147 -5.52 -3.12 -17.70
CA PRO A 147 -6.50 -4.13 -18.12
C PRO A 147 -7.37 -4.62 -16.96
N LEU A 148 -8.54 -5.19 -17.30
CA LEU A 148 -9.37 -5.83 -16.28
C LEU A 148 -8.62 -6.99 -15.60
N PRO A 149 -8.83 -7.20 -14.29
CA PRO A 149 -9.86 -6.61 -13.44
C PRO A 149 -9.43 -5.31 -12.72
N TRP A 150 -8.23 -4.77 -12.95
CA TRP A 150 -7.70 -3.64 -12.16
C TRP A 150 -7.94 -2.26 -12.80
N GLY A 151 -8.16 -2.21 -14.10
CA GLY A 151 -8.54 -0.96 -14.77
C GLY A 151 -9.89 -0.41 -14.30
N LYS A 152 -10.04 0.91 -14.30
CA LYS A 152 -11.33 1.57 -13.99
C LYS A 152 -11.41 2.97 -14.63
N PRO A 153 -12.54 3.34 -15.21
CA PRO A 153 -12.79 4.72 -15.61
C PRO A 153 -13.00 5.65 -14.40
N ALA A 154 -12.79 6.94 -14.60
CA ALA A 154 -12.86 7.95 -13.54
C ALA A 154 -14.23 8.02 -12.86
N GLU A 155 -15.30 7.80 -13.59
CA GLU A 155 -16.69 7.91 -13.12
C GLU A 155 -17.10 6.76 -12.17
N THR A 156 -16.39 5.64 -12.25
CA THR A 156 -16.70 4.45 -11.46
C THR A 156 -16.18 4.59 -10.05
N ARG A 157 -17.04 4.33 -9.06
CA ARG A 157 -16.62 4.21 -7.66
C ARG A 157 -15.96 2.86 -7.43
N ALA A 158 -14.84 2.88 -6.74
CA ALA A 158 -14.10 1.68 -6.33
C ALA A 158 -13.50 1.93 -4.94
N PRO A 159 -14.22 1.60 -3.86
CA PRO A 159 -13.76 1.89 -2.51
C PRO A 159 -12.40 1.26 -2.22
N LEU A 160 -11.52 2.06 -1.66
CA LEU A 160 -10.17 1.70 -1.24
C LEU A 160 -9.97 2.09 0.22
N GLU A 161 -9.52 1.14 1.01
CA GLU A 161 -9.11 1.35 2.39
C GLU A 161 -7.64 0.99 2.52
N VAL A 162 -6.86 1.87 3.14
CA VAL A 162 -5.46 1.65 3.45
C VAL A 162 -5.24 1.92 4.92
N THR A 163 -4.71 0.95 5.65
CA THR A 163 -4.34 1.12 7.05
C THR A 163 -2.83 0.96 7.18
N TRP A 164 -2.21 1.95 7.81
CA TRP A 164 -0.81 1.87 8.20
C TRP A 164 -0.70 1.80 9.73
N ARG A 165 0.15 0.88 10.22
CA ARG A 165 0.42 0.72 11.65
C ARG A 165 1.91 0.69 11.89
N ASP A 166 2.37 1.58 12.77
CA ASP A 166 3.73 1.57 13.29
C ASP A 166 3.74 0.87 14.65
N ARG A 167 4.21 -0.37 14.66
CA ARG A 167 4.36 -1.20 15.87
C ARG A 167 5.74 -1.87 15.84
N GLU A 168 5.80 -3.21 15.88
CA GLU A 168 7.03 -3.99 15.75
C GLU A 168 7.63 -3.88 14.35
N TRP A 169 6.79 -3.64 13.35
CA TRP A 169 7.13 -3.38 11.95
C TRP A 169 6.07 -2.46 11.32
N ALA A 170 6.44 -1.79 10.23
CA ALA A 170 5.57 -0.83 9.55
C ALA A 170 4.60 -1.57 8.61
N ALA A 171 3.45 -1.97 9.15
CA ALA A 171 2.44 -2.71 8.41
C ALA A 171 1.59 -1.79 7.54
N TRP A 172 1.58 -2.02 6.25
CA TRP A 172 0.62 -1.48 5.30
C TRP A 172 -0.42 -2.53 4.96
N GLU A 173 -1.68 -2.30 5.26
CA GLU A 173 -2.80 -3.12 4.83
C GLU A 173 -3.60 -2.35 3.79
N VAL A 174 -3.83 -2.96 2.63
CA VAL A 174 -4.60 -2.37 1.53
C VAL A 174 -5.78 -3.25 1.23
N PHE A 175 -6.96 -2.67 1.16
CA PHE A 175 -8.17 -3.36 0.72
C PHE A 175 -8.85 -2.57 -0.38
N TRP A 176 -8.80 -3.09 -1.61
CA TRP A 176 -9.51 -2.53 -2.74
C TRP A 176 -10.73 -3.40 -3.05
N PHE A 177 -11.91 -2.88 -2.72
CA PHE A 177 -13.18 -3.60 -2.83
C PHE A 177 -13.39 -4.21 -4.22
N GLY A 178 -13.73 -5.51 -4.24
CA GLY A 178 -13.97 -6.26 -5.46
C GLY A 178 -12.74 -6.52 -6.33
N ARG A 179 -11.53 -6.23 -5.83
CA ARG A 179 -10.31 -6.38 -6.61
C ARG A 179 -9.25 -7.20 -5.91
N PHE A 180 -8.64 -6.68 -4.85
CA PHE A 180 -7.60 -7.39 -4.09
C PHE A 180 -7.50 -6.91 -2.65
N SER A 181 -6.78 -7.68 -1.85
CA SER A 181 -6.30 -7.29 -0.52
C SER A 181 -4.80 -7.50 -0.46
N ALA A 182 -4.08 -6.64 0.25
CA ALA A 182 -2.64 -6.77 0.41
C ALA A 182 -2.20 -6.42 1.82
N ILE A 183 -1.08 -7.02 2.25
CA ILE A 183 -0.29 -6.60 3.40
C ILE A 183 1.15 -6.43 2.96
N ALA A 184 1.80 -5.37 3.40
CA ALA A 184 3.18 -5.11 3.04
C ALA A 184 3.97 -4.56 4.23
N ASP A 185 5.24 -4.93 4.28
CA ASP A 185 6.29 -4.29 5.06
C ASP A 185 7.24 -3.59 4.08
N LEU A 186 7.22 -2.26 4.11
CA LEU A 186 8.00 -1.42 3.21
C LEU A 186 9.04 -0.64 4.04
N PRO A 187 10.10 -1.28 4.50
CA PRO A 187 11.10 -0.62 5.32
C PRO A 187 11.88 0.41 4.49
N ARG A 188 12.27 1.53 5.10
CA ARG A 188 13.13 2.54 4.44
C ARG A 188 14.49 1.97 4.02
N ARG A 189 14.94 0.89 4.64
CA ARG A 189 16.18 0.16 4.34
C ARG A 189 15.94 -1.33 4.55
N GLY A 190 16.38 -2.14 3.61
CA GLY A 190 16.20 -3.58 3.65
C GLY A 190 15.34 -4.10 2.50
N ALA A 191 15.01 -5.39 2.55
CA ALA A 191 14.16 -6.00 1.55
C ALA A 191 12.69 -5.69 1.86
N ALA A 192 11.95 -5.25 0.85
CA ALA A 192 10.51 -5.10 0.93
C ALA A 192 9.84 -6.48 0.93
N ALA A 193 8.73 -6.56 1.64
CA ALA A 193 7.92 -7.77 1.73
C ALA A 193 6.45 -7.42 1.49
N ALA A 194 5.76 -8.16 0.61
CA ALA A 194 4.35 -7.94 0.35
C ALA A 194 3.63 -9.26 0.06
N SER A 195 2.40 -9.38 0.53
CA SER A 195 1.50 -10.48 0.21
C SER A 195 0.19 -9.91 -0.34
N ILE A 196 -0.22 -10.37 -1.52
CA ILE A 196 -1.42 -9.90 -2.21
C ILE A 196 -2.35 -11.10 -2.43
N ASP A 197 -3.61 -10.97 -1.98
CA ASP A 197 -4.71 -11.87 -2.35
C ASP A 197 -5.59 -11.16 -3.39
N VAL A 198 -5.54 -11.63 -4.62
CA VAL A 198 -6.28 -11.06 -5.74
C VAL A 198 -7.74 -11.54 -5.82
N THR A 199 -8.24 -12.25 -4.83
CA THR A 199 -9.63 -12.68 -4.78
C THR A 199 -10.56 -11.47 -4.62
N PRO A 200 -11.52 -11.23 -5.54
CA PRO A 200 -12.49 -10.16 -5.39
C PRO A 200 -13.35 -10.36 -4.14
N ARG A 201 -13.27 -9.44 -3.19
CA ARG A 201 -14.01 -9.50 -1.92
C ARG A 201 -14.78 -8.21 -1.67
N THR A 202 -15.85 -8.32 -0.92
CA THR A 202 -16.66 -7.18 -0.46
C THR A 202 -16.35 -6.77 0.98
N ARG A 203 -15.42 -7.47 1.64
CA ARG A 203 -14.98 -7.20 3.01
C ARG A 203 -13.48 -7.42 3.10
N SER A 204 -12.81 -6.60 3.91
CA SER A 204 -11.39 -6.74 4.23
C SER A 204 -11.09 -8.11 4.86
N ILE A 205 -9.87 -8.58 4.68
CA ILE A 205 -9.36 -9.78 5.33
C ILE A 205 -8.66 -9.33 6.61
N ASN A 206 -8.85 -10.09 7.69
CA ASN A 206 -7.97 -9.95 8.85
C ASN A 206 -6.66 -10.67 8.53
N TRP A 207 -5.67 -9.90 8.10
CA TRP A 207 -4.33 -10.43 7.94
C TRP A 207 -3.73 -10.82 9.29
N PRO A 208 -3.00 -11.96 9.37
CA PRO A 208 -2.22 -12.24 10.57
C PRO A 208 -1.21 -11.10 10.79
N LEU A 209 -1.03 -10.68 12.04
CA LEU A 209 -0.06 -9.63 12.42
C LEU A 209 1.38 -10.19 12.39
N ILE A 210 1.73 -10.88 11.33
CA ILE A 210 3.05 -11.44 11.07
C ILE A 210 3.56 -10.75 9.82
N ALA A 211 4.78 -10.23 9.88
CA ALA A 211 5.41 -9.63 8.71
C ALA A 211 5.48 -10.66 7.57
N PRO A 212 5.14 -10.29 6.33
CA PRO A 212 5.31 -11.19 5.20
C PRO A 212 6.79 -11.53 4.97
N ASP A 213 7.04 -12.66 4.34
CA ASP A 213 8.39 -13.01 3.91
C ASP A 213 8.92 -12.01 2.88
N PRO A 214 10.25 -11.76 2.84
CA PRO A 214 10.84 -10.86 1.86
C PRO A 214 10.48 -11.23 0.42
N GLY A 215 10.11 -10.23 -0.38
CA GLY A 215 9.65 -10.39 -1.75
C GLY A 215 8.16 -10.14 -1.92
N LEU A 216 7.63 -10.50 -3.08
CA LEU A 216 6.22 -10.39 -3.43
C LEU A 216 5.57 -11.77 -3.50
N ARG A 217 4.54 -12.00 -2.70
CA ARG A 217 3.70 -13.19 -2.77
C ARG A 217 2.32 -12.84 -3.31
N ILE A 218 1.85 -13.57 -4.31
CA ILE A 218 0.52 -13.40 -4.91
C ILE A 218 -0.25 -14.71 -4.76
N THR A 219 -1.48 -14.62 -4.25
CA THR A 219 -2.39 -15.76 -4.06
C THR A 219 -3.80 -15.38 -4.50
N GLY A 220 -4.70 -16.36 -4.56
CA GLY A 220 -6.13 -16.08 -4.65
C GLY A 220 -6.81 -16.56 -5.93
N TYR A 221 -7.89 -15.87 -6.31
CA TYR A 221 -8.74 -16.24 -7.42
C TYR A 221 -9.07 -15.02 -8.29
N LEU A 222 -8.89 -15.17 -9.60
CA LEU A 222 -9.36 -14.22 -10.61
C LEU A 222 -10.50 -14.85 -11.40
N PRO A 223 -11.66 -14.18 -11.54
CA PRO A 223 -12.77 -14.69 -12.35
C PRO A 223 -12.40 -14.89 -13.82
N SER A 224 -11.62 -13.96 -14.39
CA SER A 224 -11.12 -14.04 -15.77
C SER A 224 -9.85 -13.22 -15.93
N LEU A 225 -9.03 -13.59 -16.90
CA LEU A 225 -7.83 -12.87 -17.33
C LEU A 225 -7.66 -13.06 -18.84
N ASP A 226 -7.38 -11.97 -19.55
CA ASP A 226 -6.87 -12.02 -20.93
C ASP A 226 -5.39 -11.59 -20.91
N PRO A 227 -4.43 -12.52 -21.01
CA PRO A 227 -3.00 -12.17 -21.02
C PRO A 227 -2.60 -11.27 -22.19
N ALA A 228 -3.35 -11.27 -23.29
CA ALA A 228 -3.07 -10.41 -24.45
C ALA A 228 -3.26 -8.92 -24.11
N ASP A 229 -4.27 -8.59 -23.29
CA ASP A 229 -4.50 -7.21 -22.83
C ASP A 229 -3.37 -6.72 -21.91
N TRP A 230 -2.68 -7.65 -21.23
CA TRP A 230 -1.59 -7.34 -20.29
C TRP A 230 -0.22 -7.23 -20.94
N GLN A 231 -0.05 -7.75 -22.16
CA GLN A 231 1.26 -7.82 -22.84
C GLN A 231 1.90 -6.44 -22.95
N ASP A 232 1.15 -5.44 -23.36
CA ASP A 232 1.64 -4.07 -23.54
C ASP A 232 1.86 -3.40 -22.18
N SER A 233 0.91 -3.54 -21.25
CA SER A 233 0.99 -2.94 -19.92
C SER A 233 2.17 -3.48 -19.09
N VAL A 234 2.49 -4.77 -19.19
CA VAL A 234 3.63 -5.38 -18.50
C VAL A 234 4.96 -4.93 -19.08
N SER A 235 5.03 -4.69 -20.40
CA SER A 235 6.25 -4.20 -21.03
C SER A 235 6.62 -2.77 -20.61
N GLU A 236 5.64 -1.98 -20.23
CA GLU A 236 5.80 -0.60 -19.77
C GLU A 236 6.08 -0.51 -18.24
N LEU A 237 5.79 -1.56 -17.48
CA LEU A 237 6.13 -1.57 -16.05
C LEU A 237 7.66 -1.51 -15.89
N PRO A 238 8.19 -0.61 -15.09
CA PRO A 238 9.62 -0.49 -14.85
C PRO A 238 10.12 -1.67 -14.03
N VAL A 239 10.32 -2.81 -14.68
CA VAL A 239 10.82 -4.07 -14.06
C VAL A 239 12.14 -3.83 -13.32
N ASN A 240 12.91 -2.82 -13.74
CA ASN A 240 14.14 -2.41 -13.08
C ASN A 240 13.92 -1.82 -11.67
N ASN A 241 12.71 -1.41 -11.31
CA ASN A 241 12.38 -0.90 -9.98
C ASN A 241 11.91 -1.99 -8.99
N LEU A 242 11.80 -3.24 -9.43
CA LEU A 242 11.56 -4.39 -8.53
C LEU A 242 12.81 -4.78 -7.72
N ASN A 243 13.90 -4.03 -7.85
CA ASN A 243 15.15 -4.25 -7.13
C ASN A 243 15.04 -4.37 -5.59
N PRO A 244 14.03 -3.81 -4.89
CA PRO A 244 13.84 -4.10 -3.46
C PRO A 244 13.19 -5.48 -3.20
N LEU A 245 12.60 -6.13 -4.23
CA LEU A 245 11.97 -7.44 -4.07
C LEU A 245 13.02 -8.53 -4.32
N SER A 246 13.25 -9.36 -3.33
CA SER A 246 14.23 -10.46 -3.39
C SER A 246 13.70 -11.68 -4.18
N ALA A 247 12.37 -11.83 -4.25
CA ALA A 247 11.68 -12.92 -4.94
C ALA A 247 10.27 -12.50 -5.33
N VAL A 248 9.70 -13.18 -6.34
CA VAL A 248 8.27 -13.09 -6.69
C VAL A 248 7.69 -14.49 -6.69
N ARG A 249 6.67 -14.74 -5.86
CA ARG A 249 5.99 -16.02 -5.73
C ARG A 249 4.52 -15.88 -6.03
N VAL A 250 4.02 -16.70 -6.94
CA VAL A 250 2.59 -16.91 -7.16
C VAL A 250 2.24 -18.28 -6.65
N GLU A 251 1.38 -18.37 -5.65
CA GLU A 251 1.06 -19.63 -4.99
C GLU A 251 -0.44 -19.93 -5.09
N GLY A 252 -0.78 -20.98 -5.84
CA GLY A 252 -2.15 -21.46 -5.99
C GLY A 252 -3.09 -20.39 -6.56
N LEU A 253 -2.59 -19.54 -7.46
CA LEU A 253 -3.43 -18.56 -8.16
C LEU A 253 -4.33 -19.32 -9.14
N ARG A 254 -5.65 -19.22 -8.89
CA ARG A 254 -6.65 -19.82 -9.75
C ARG A 254 -7.30 -18.76 -10.62
N ILE A 255 -7.37 -18.98 -11.94
CA ILE A 255 -8.07 -18.15 -12.90
C ILE A 255 -9.25 -18.94 -13.46
N GLY A 256 -10.46 -18.44 -13.24
CA GLY A 256 -11.70 -19.16 -13.64
C GLY A 256 -11.84 -19.27 -15.14
N ARG A 257 -11.46 -18.24 -15.90
CA ARG A 257 -11.46 -18.22 -17.36
C ARG A 257 -10.23 -17.48 -17.88
N VAL A 258 -9.39 -18.16 -18.62
CA VAL A 258 -8.33 -17.55 -19.39
C VAL A 258 -8.88 -17.27 -20.78
N LEU A 259 -8.75 -16.04 -21.21
CA LEU A 259 -9.09 -15.60 -22.55
C LEU A 259 -7.79 -15.33 -23.32
N TRP A 260 -7.78 -15.55 -24.60
CA TRP A 260 -6.68 -15.15 -25.47
C TRP A 260 -7.25 -14.49 -26.71
N ARG A 261 -7.15 -13.15 -26.78
CA ARG A 261 -7.76 -12.36 -27.83
C ARG A 261 -9.27 -12.61 -27.99
N GLY A 262 -9.96 -12.79 -26.86
CA GLY A 262 -11.39 -13.03 -26.80
C GLY A 262 -11.83 -14.50 -26.90
N GLU A 263 -10.93 -15.44 -27.22
CA GLU A 263 -11.22 -16.87 -27.22
C GLU A 263 -10.97 -17.48 -25.84
N GLU A 264 -11.87 -18.34 -25.35
CA GLU A 264 -11.76 -18.96 -24.03
C GLU A 264 -10.88 -20.22 -24.09
N LEU A 265 -9.77 -20.21 -23.36
CA LEU A 265 -8.84 -21.33 -23.24
C LEU A 265 -9.15 -22.27 -22.05
N GLY A 266 -10.12 -21.91 -21.20
CA GLY A 266 -10.49 -22.65 -20.00
C GLY A 266 -9.96 -22.02 -18.70
N SER A 267 -9.99 -22.80 -17.63
CA SER A 267 -9.44 -22.37 -16.33
C SER A 267 -7.94 -22.62 -16.25
N LEU A 268 -7.26 -21.90 -15.35
CA LEU A 268 -5.84 -22.00 -15.11
C LEU A 268 -5.54 -22.03 -13.61
N ASP A 269 -4.75 -23.00 -13.15
CA ASP A 269 -4.07 -22.96 -11.86
C ASP A 269 -2.58 -22.69 -12.11
N LEU A 270 -2.06 -21.61 -11.48
CA LEU A 270 -0.70 -21.09 -11.68
C LEU A 270 0.08 -21.10 -10.37
N ASN A 271 1.28 -21.70 -10.41
CA ASN A 271 2.32 -21.49 -9.43
C ASN A 271 3.57 -20.97 -10.15
N LEU A 272 4.19 -19.94 -9.58
CA LEU A 272 5.39 -19.31 -10.13
C LEU A 272 6.31 -18.94 -8.97
N ASP A 273 7.58 -19.28 -9.09
CA ASP A 273 8.63 -18.81 -8.19
C ASP A 273 9.75 -18.19 -9.01
N ILE A 274 9.98 -16.92 -8.82
CA ILE A 274 11.06 -16.16 -9.45
C ILE A 274 11.98 -15.70 -8.34
N GLU A 275 13.17 -16.25 -8.33
CA GLU A 275 14.28 -15.82 -7.52
C GLU A 275 15.39 -15.24 -8.42
N ARG A 276 16.44 -14.69 -7.81
CA ARG A 276 17.52 -14.01 -8.54
C ARG A 276 18.11 -14.84 -9.68
N ASP A 277 18.30 -16.13 -9.46
CA ASP A 277 19.01 -17.05 -10.37
C ASP A 277 18.14 -18.25 -10.79
N ALA A 278 16.85 -18.23 -10.47
CA ALA A 278 15.95 -19.33 -10.73
C ALA A 278 14.53 -18.84 -11.10
N ILE A 279 13.91 -19.57 -12.03
CA ILE A 279 12.49 -19.42 -12.36
C ILE A 279 11.89 -20.82 -12.41
N ASP A 280 10.86 -21.05 -11.60
CA ASP A 280 10.06 -22.26 -11.60
C ASP A 280 8.61 -21.88 -11.90
N VAL A 281 8.03 -22.46 -12.94
CA VAL A 281 6.64 -22.21 -13.35
C VAL A 281 5.92 -23.52 -13.48
N ARG A 282 4.76 -23.64 -12.81
CA ARG A 282 3.81 -24.75 -13.01
C ARG A 282 2.48 -24.21 -13.49
N ILE A 283 2.00 -24.77 -14.59
CA ILE A 283 0.74 -24.41 -15.23
C ILE A 283 -0.13 -25.67 -15.33
N GLU A 284 -1.37 -25.56 -14.82
CA GLU A 284 -2.38 -26.59 -14.97
C GLU A 284 -3.64 -26.00 -15.61
N MET A 285 -4.02 -26.53 -16.77
CA MET A 285 -5.24 -26.24 -17.51
C MET A 285 -5.98 -27.55 -17.81
N PRO A 286 -7.26 -27.55 -18.18
CA PRO A 286 -8.01 -28.78 -18.48
C PRO A 286 -7.34 -29.67 -19.52
N TRP A 287 -6.61 -29.07 -20.47
CA TRP A 287 -5.96 -29.74 -21.60
C TRP A 287 -4.42 -29.73 -21.55
N LEU A 288 -3.80 -29.03 -20.57
CA LEU A 288 -2.34 -28.89 -20.46
C LEU A 288 -1.90 -28.94 -19.01
N ARG A 289 -0.87 -29.78 -18.70
CA ARG A 289 -0.09 -29.67 -17.47
C ARG A 289 1.38 -29.60 -17.84
N THR A 290 2.04 -28.55 -17.37
CA THR A 290 3.45 -28.31 -17.71
C THR A 290 4.21 -27.68 -16.54
N ASP A 291 5.48 -28.09 -16.39
CA ASP A 291 6.46 -27.51 -15.51
C ASP A 291 7.61 -26.91 -16.35
N TYR A 292 7.95 -25.67 -16.08
CA TYR A 292 9.12 -25.03 -16.67
C TYR A 292 10.09 -24.62 -15.57
N GLN A 293 11.36 -24.94 -15.75
CA GLN A 293 12.44 -24.59 -14.84
C GLN A 293 13.57 -23.91 -15.59
N GLN A 294 14.08 -22.83 -15.01
CA GLN A 294 15.26 -22.15 -15.48
C GLN A 294 16.20 -21.91 -14.31
N ARG A 295 17.45 -22.28 -14.45
CA ARG A 295 18.51 -22.08 -13.46
C ARG A 295 19.70 -21.41 -14.11
N ARG A 296 20.32 -20.46 -13.41
CA ARG A 296 21.60 -19.91 -13.78
C ARG A 296 22.69 -20.68 -13.03
N SER A 297 23.53 -21.42 -13.75
CA SER A 297 24.66 -22.09 -13.14
C SER A 297 25.78 -21.09 -12.87
N ASP A 298 26.31 -21.08 -11.65
CA ASP A 298 27.55 -20.38 -11.37
C ASP A 298 28.67 -20.95 -12.27
N PRO A 299 29.51 -20.09 -12.88
CA PRO A 299 30.66 -20.60 -13.61
C PRO A 299 31.53 -21.36 -12.61
N VAL A 300 31.67 -22.68 -12.82
CA VAL A 300 32.60 -23.53 -12.06
C VAL A 300 33.96 -22.86 -12.15
N SER A 301 34.49 -22.47 -11.00
CA SER A 301 35.78 -21.81 -10.86
C SER A 301 36.90 -22.77 -11.25
N GLU A 302 37.21 -22.84 -12.57
CA GLU A 302 38.53 -23.26 -13.02
C GLU A 302 38.72 -22.80 -14.47
N SER A 303 39.66 -21.88 -14.65
CA SER A 303 40.23 -21.36 -15.89
C SER A 303 39.75 -20.00 -16.38
N ALA A 304 40.63 -19.04 -16.27
CA ALA A 304 40.58 -17.70 -16.87
C ALA A 304 40.32 -17.76 -18.37
N SER A 305 39.12 -17.42 -18.79
CA SER A 305 38.76 -16.69 -20.02
C SER A 305 37.26 -16.69 -20.21
N GLY A 306 36.59 -15.57 -19.91
CA GLY A 306 35.35 -15.11 -20.56
C GLY A 306 34.18 -16.10 -20.68
N LEU A 307 33.88 -16.92 -19.67
CA LEU A 307 32.69 -17.79 -19.71
C LEU A 307 31.47 -17.07 -19.15
N GLU A 308 30.52 -16.74 -20.03
CA GLU A 308 29.16 -16.39 -19.65
C GLU A 308 28.55 -17.50 -18.81
N ALA A 309 27.85 -17.17 -17.72
CA ALA A 309 27.13 -18.11 -16.90
C ALA A 309 26.16 -18.91 -17.78
N ALA A 310 26.24 -20.24 -17.77
CA ALA A 310 25.36 -21.07 -18.55
C ALA A 310 23.94 -21.03 -18.01
N LEU A 311 22.96 -20.88 -18.88
CA LEU A 311 21.53 -20.86 -18.57
C LEU A 311 20.96 -22.23 -18.89
N GLU A 312 20.62 -23.00 -17.85
CA GLU A 312 19.95 -24.28 -17.99
C GLU A 312 18.44 -24.08 -18.01
N ARG A 313 17.77 -24.64 -19.01
CA ARG A 313 16.31 -24.56 -19.18
C ARG A 313 15.75 -25.95 -19.38
N GLN A 314 14.70 -26.27 -18.64
CA GLN A 314 13.98 -27.53 -18.74
C GLN A 314 12.48 -27.25 -18.86
N LEU A 315 11.84 -27.84 -19.87
CA LEU A 315 10.39 -27.84 -20.03
C LEU A 315 9.91 -29.29 -19.95
N THR A 316 9.01 -29.59 -19.02
CA THR A 316 8.36 -30.88 -18.87
C THR A 316 6.88 -30.73 -19.17
N ILE A 317 6.34 -31.52 -20.11
CA ILE A 317 4.91 -31.58 -20.40
C ILE A 317 4.42 -32.92 -19.85
N ASP A 318 3.65 -32.89 -18.76
CA ASP A 318 3.13 -34.07 -18.10
C ASP A 318 1.85 -34.58 -18.79
N TYR A 319 1.06 -33.62 -19.35
CA TYR A 319 -0.20 -33.91 -19.98
C TYR A 319 -0.49 -32.90 -21.08
N LEU A 320 -0.95 -33.39 -22.23
CA LEU A 320 -1.41 -32.56 -23.35
C LEU A 320 -2.56 -33.29 -24.06
N ASP A 321 -3.77 -32.72 -24.00
CA ASP A 321 -4.94 -33.19 -24.74
C ASP A 321 -5.26 -32.25 -25.88
N LEU A 322 -4.88 -32.60 -27.09
CA LEU A 322 -5.12 -31.80 -28.30
C LEU A 322 -6.60 -31.79 -28.72
N GLN A 323 -7.43 -32.71 -28.21
CA GLN A 323 -8.88 -32.71 -28.49
C GLN A 323 -9.65 -31.75 -27.55
N GLY A 324 -9.04 -31.41 -26.40
CA GLY A 324 -9.57 -30.44 -25.46
C GLY A 324 -9.19 -28.99 -25.77
N LEU A 325 -8.44 -28.73 -26.84
CA LEU A 325 -8.17 -27.37 -27.29
C LEU A 325 -9.47 -26.74 -27.84
N PRO A 326 -9.79 -25.49 -27.47
CA PRO A 326 -10.96 -24.78 -27.95
C PRO A 326 -10.88 -24.47 -29.46
#